data_08b3f88940c94eea08106ab0272d1873
#
_entry.id   08b3f88940c94eea08106ab0272d1873
#
_cell.length_a   1.000
_cell.length_b   1.000
_cell.length_c   1.000
_cell.angle_alpha   90.00
_cell.angle_beta   90.00
_cell.angle_gamma   90.00
#
_symmetry.space_group_name_H-M   'P 1'
#
loop_
_entity.id
_entity.type
_entity.pdbx_description
1 polymer ?
#
loop_
_entity_poly.entity_id
_entity_poly.type
_entity_poly.pdbx_seq_one_letter_code
_entity_poly.pdbx_strand_id
1 'polypeptide(L)'
;NSYKFKNNIFDKKLLKRLQITDYILVSIPPKENKDPVLKKFKKILKKSNFKKLIYLSATSVYGNHNGQWVSENSRLKGKTLFGTRRIAAEKAWLSFRKQSGFDINILRVAGIYSKESNVLKKILNKNIYVKEKKFFSRIRIEDLAIIIKKTFFSSKSSMILNVSDDQPSTNVEVAKYAANLLKLKYLYAVPISKFKNKMIKEFYKDSKKVSNNNMKKKLKIK
;
A
#
# COMPACT_ATOMS: atom_id res chain seq x y z
N ASN A 1 0.58 1.22 -24.68
CA ASN A 1 2.01 1.52 -24.87
C ASN A 1 2.73 1.42 -23.52
N SER A 2 3.87 0.70 -23.44
CA SER A 2 4.75 0.67 -22.27
C SER A 2 6.02 1.50 -22.53
N TYR A 3 6.54 2.13 -21.48
CA TYR A 3 7.75 2.95 -21.54
C TYR A 3 8.70 2.52 -20.42
N LYS A 4 9.99 2.38 -20.74
CA LYS A 4 11.00 1.97 -19.79
C LYS A 4 11.27 3.09 -18.77
N PHE A 5 11.25 2.74 -17.47
CA PHE A 5 11.76 3.55 -16.37
C PHE A 5 12.50 2.67 -15.37
N LYS A 6 13.84 2.68 -15.45
CA LYS A 6 14.71 1.88 -14.57
C LYS A 6 16.00 2.64 -14.27
N ASN A 7 16.39 2.71 -13.00
CA ASN A 7 17.65 3.31 -12.55
C ASN A 7 17.92 4.74 -13.12
N ASN A 8 16.89 5.60 -13.07
CA ASN A 8 16.92 6.96 -13.65
C ASN A 8 17.02 7.05 -15.19
N ILE A 9 17.04 5.91 -15.88
CA ILE A 9 16.95 5.85 -17.35
C ILE A 9 15.47 5.69 -17.72
N PHE A 10 14.99 6.50 -18.63
CA PHE A 10 13.60 6.45 -19.10
C PHE A 10 13.49 6.86 -20.57
N ASP A 11 12.46 6.34 -21.22
CA ASP A 11 12.13 6.70 -22.59
C ASP A 11 11.67 8.18 -22.65
N LYS A 12 12.26 8.98 -23.52
CA LYS A 12 11.86 10.39 -23.72
C LYS A 12 10.38 10.54 -24.13
N LYS A 13 9.80 9.55 -24.79
CA LYS A 13 8.37 9.51 -25.13
C LYS A 13 7.46 9.53 -23.87
N LEU A 14 7.94 9.01 -22.75
CA LEU A 14 7.23 9.07 -21.47
C LEU A 14 6.96 10.51 -21.02
N LEU A 15 7.90 11.44 -21.27
CA LEU A 15 7.73 12.84 -20.90
C LEU A 15 6.56 13.49 -21.64
N LYS A 16 6.46 13.25 -22.96
CA LYS A 16 5.34 13.75 -23.78
C LYS A 16 4.02 13.18 -23.30
N ARG A 17 3.98 11.87 -22.95
CA ARG A 17 2.78 11.22 -22.43
C ARG A 17 2.35 11.78 -21.07
N LEU A 18 3.28 12.03 -20.16
CA LEU A 18 2.95 12.61 -18.85
C LEU A 18 2.36 14.03 -18.98
N GLN A 19 2.71 14.79 -20.01
CA GLN A 19 2.15 16.13 -20.23
C GLN A 19 0.69 16.15 -20.67
N ILE A 20 0.24 15.12 -21.41
CA ILE A 20 -1.11 15.04 -22.00
C ILE A 20 -2.02 14.02 -21.30
N THR A 21 -1.56 13.42 -20.21
CA THR A 21 -2.33 12.38 -19.50
C THR A 21 -3.27 13.02 -18.49
N ASP A 22 -4.56 12.67 -18.54
CA ASP A 22 -5.57 13.15 -17.58
C ASP A 22 -5.44 12.55 -16.19
N TYR A 23 -5.08 11.25 -16.10
CA TYR A 23 -5.06 10.48 -14.85
C TYR A 23 -3.73 9.78 -14.66
N ILE A 24 -3.12 9.97 -13.50
CA ILE A 24 -1.80 9.40 -13.20
C ILE A 24 -1.89 8.54 -11.94
N LEU A 25 -1.53 7.25 -12.06
CA LEU A 25 -1.35 6.35 -10.94
C LEU A 25 0.14 6.14 -10.67
N VAL A 26 0.58 6.51 -9.47
CA VAL A 26 1.96 6.30 -9.03
C VAL A 26 1.99 5.11 -8.06
N SER A 27 2.45 3.96 -8.54
CA SER A 27 2.60 2.71 -7.77
C SER A 27 4.04 2.33 -7.47
N ILE A 28 5.00 3.08 -7.99
CA ILE A 28 6.44 2.81 -7.79
C ILE A 28 6.81 3.08 -6.32
N PRO A 29 7.42 2.10 -5.61
CA PRO A 29 7.78 2.28 -4.21
C PRO A 29 8.93 3.28 -4.03
N PRO A 30 8.95 4.04 -2.91
CA PRO A 30 10.04 4.94 -2.60
C PRO A 30 11.35 4.18 -2.35
N LYS A 31 12.47 4.78 -2.73
CA LYS A 31 13.83 4.28 -2.49
C LYS A 31 14.64 5.36 -1.75
N GLU A 32 15.50 4.94 -0.82
CA GLU A 32 16.46 5.84 -0.15
C GLU A 32 15.81 7.14 0.39
N ASN A 33 14.65 7.00 1.04
CA ASN A 33 13.84 8.11 1.57
C ASN A 33 13.40 9.16 0.52
N LYS A 34 13.47 8.83 -0.76
CA LYS A 34 13.02 9.69 -1.87
C LYS A 34 11.99 8.95 -2.72
N ASP A 35 10.99 9.68 -3.19
CA ASP A 35 10.08 9.17 -4.21
C ASP A 35 10.74 9.29 -5.59
N PRO A 36 10.92 8.17 -6.34
CA PRO A 36 11.63 8.20 -7.62
C PRO A 36 10.87 8.96 -8.70
N VAL A 37 9.53 8.98 -8.63
CA VAL A 37 8.70 9.71 -9.61
C VAL A 37 8.83 11.21 -9.37
N LEU A 38 8.64 11.68 -8.14
CA LEU A 38 8.83 13.10 -7.82
C LEU A 38 10.26 13.56 -8.07
N LYS A 39 11.25 12.77 -7.67
CA LYS A 39 12.67 13.10 -7.92
C LYS A 39 12.94 13.36 -9.40
N LYS A 40 12.34 12.57 -10.29
CA LYS A 40 12.66 12.61 -11.73
C LYS A 40 11.71 13.47 -12.54
N PHE A 41 10.41 13.44 -12.22
CA PHE A 41 9.37 14.00 -13.08
C PHE A 41 8.68 15.25 -12.49
N LYS A 42 9.11 15.76 -11.32
CA LYS A 42 8.48 16.94 -10.68
C LYS A 42 8.31 18.12 -11.62
N LYS A 43 9.36 18.45 -12.42
CA LYS A 43 9.30 19.56 -13.39
C LYS A 43 8.27 19.34 -14.49
N ILE A 44 8.17 18.11 -15.00
CA ILE A 44 7.20 17.76 -16.05
C ILE A 44 5.80 17.76 -15.47
N LEU A 45 5.59 17.15 -14.30
CA LEU A 45 4.29 17.13 -13.62
C LEU A 45 3.77 18.55 -13.35
N LYS A 46 4.64 19.51 -13.01
CA LYS A 46 4.24 20.93 -12.87
C LYS A 46 3.76 21.58 -14.17
N LYS A 47 4.20 21.08 -15.32
CA LYS A 47 3.83 21.57 -16.65
C LYS A 47 2.71 20.75 -17.29
N SER A 48 2.22 19.72 -16.61
CA SER A 48 1.14 18.86 -17.10
C SER A 48 -0.22 19.37 -16.63
N ASN A 49 -1.26 19.06 -17.40
CA ASN A 49 -2.65 19.44 -17.08
C ASN A 49 -3.47 18.23 -16.63
N PHE A 50 -2.88 17.31 -15.85
CA PHE A 50 -3.62 16.15 -15.39
C PHE A 50 -4.78 16.56 -14.45
N LYS A 51 -5.91 15.89 -14.59
CA LYS A 51 -7.10 16.11 -13.76
C LYS A 51 -6.92 15.56 -12.35
N LYS A 52 -6.26 14.40 -12.22
CA LYS A 52 -6.08 13.76 -10.92
C LYS A 52 -4.85 12.83 -10.90
N LEU A 53 -4.12 12.87 -9.78
CA LEU A 53 -3.03 11.94 -9.49
C LEU A 53 -3.34 11.14 -8.24
N ILE A 54 -3.07 9.83 -8.27
CA ILE A 54 -3.14 8.94 -7.11
C ILE A 54 -1.75 8.40 -6.82
N TYR A 55 -1.28 8.61 -5.59
CA TYR A 55 -0.08 7.98 -5.05
C TYR A 55 -0.46 6.78 -4.18
N LEU A 56 0.00 5.58 -4.54
CA LEU A 56 -0.16 4.39 -3.70
C LEU A 56 0.88 4.38 -2.59
N SER A 57 0.47 4.81 -1.42
CA SER A 57 1.20 4.64 -0.17
C SER A 57 0.88 3.26 0.45
N ALA A 58 1.27 3.04 1.67
CA ALA A 58 0.99 1.80 2.38
C ALA A 58 0.68 2.05 3.86
N THR A 59 -0.09 1.17 4.48
CA THR A 59 -0.42 1.22 5.91
C THR A 59 0.80 1.05 6.83
N SER A 60 1.98 0.73 6.29
CA SER A 60 3.26 0.73 7.03
C SER A 60 3.64 2.10 7.60
N VAL A 61 3.08 3.21 7.09
CA VAL A 61 3.27 4.55 7.64
C VAL A 61 2.82 4.67 9.11
N TYR A 62 1.83 3.87 9.51
CA TYR A 62 1.35 3.88 10.89
C TYR A 62 2.34 3.25 11.87
N GLY A 63 3.14 2.27 11.43
CA GLY A 63 4.01 1.51 12.33
C GLY A 63 3.23 0.61 13.29
N ASN A 64 3.81 0.36 14.46
CA ASN A 64 3.19 -0.47 15.49
C ASN A 64 2.20 0.33 16.36
N HIS A 65 0.98 -0.14 16.44
CA HIS A 65 -0.08 0.35 17.33
C HIS A 65 -0.60 -0.74 18.28
N ASN A 66 0.19 -1.79 18.53
CA ASN A 66 -0.12 -2.88 19.45
C ASN A 66 -1.49 -3.53 19.19
N GLY A 67 -1.85 -3.70 17.90
CA GLY A 67 -3.13 -4.27 17.50
C GLY A 67 -4.33 -3.33 17.61
N GLN A 68 -4.14 -2.07 18.00
CA GLN A 68 -5.21 -1.08 18.06
C GLN A 68 -5.64 -0.59 16.68
N TRP A 69 -6.84 -0.01 16.61
CA TRP A 69 -7.36 0.60 15.41
C TRP A 69 -6.61 1.88 15.05
N VAL A 70 -6.37 2.09 13.76
CA VAL A 70 -5.83 3.32 13.19
C VAL A 70 -6.73 3.85 12.09
N SER A 71 -6.86 5.17 12.03
CA SER A 71 -7.54 5.92 10.98
C SER A 71 -6.55 6.84 10.26
N GLU A 72 -7.00 7.58 9.27
CA GLU A 72 -6.16 8.53 8.53
C GLU A 72 -5.60 9.65 9.41
N ASN A 73 -6.27 9.94 10.53
CA ASN A 73 -5.84 10.95 11.53
C ASN A 73 -4.87 10.39 12.57
N SER A 74 -4.65 9.09 12.60
CA SER A 74 -3.73 8.47 13.56
C SER A 74 -2.29 8.89 13.32
N ARG A 75 -1.52 9.02 14.42
CA ARG A 75 -0.09 9.38 14.37
C ARG A 75 0.69 8.35 13.53
N LEU A 76 1.51 8.85 12.62
CA LEU A 76 2.41 8.03 11.80
C LEU A 76 3.65 7.67 12.63
N LYS A 77 3.76 6.38 13.00
CA LYS A 77 4.84 5.82 13.84
C LYS A 77 5.73 4.83 13.08
N GLY A 78 5.69 4.82 11.73
CA GLY A 78 6.43 3.88 10.91
C GLY A 78 7.94 4.00 11.11
N LYS A 79 8.54 3.09 11.90
CA LYS A 79 9.98 3.03 12.19
C LYS A 79 10.73 2.00 11.33
N THR A 80 10.00 1.09 10.68
CA THR A 80 10.60 0.13 9.75
C THR A 80 11.11 0.86 8.51
N LEU A 81 12.06 0.27 7.79
CA LEU A 81 12.59 0.83 6.55
C LEU A 81 11.47 1.20 5.53
N PHE A 82 10.43 0.35 5.46
CA PHE A 82 9.27 0.61 4.59
C PHE A 82 8.41 1.75 5.13
N GLY A 83 8.17 1.80 6.43
CA GLY A 83 7.38 2.85 7.08
C GLY A 83 8.02 4.22 6.93
N THR A 84 9.30 4.36 7.26
CA THR A 84 10.03 5.63 7.16
C THR A 84 10.08 6.17 5.73
N ARG A 85 10.37 5.30 4.75
CA ARG A 85 10.38 5.67 3.32
C ARG A 85 9.02 6.12 2.82
N ARG A 86 7.95 5.44 3.23
CA ARG A 86 6.58 5.83 2.85
C ARG A 86 6.16 7.15 3.48
N ILE A 87 6.49 7.40 4.76
CA ILE A 87 6.23 8.69 5.42
C ILE A 87 6.95 9.82 4.70
N ALA A 88 8.22 9.63 4.34
CA ALA A 88 9.00 10.64 3.59
C ALA A 88 8.37 10.91 2.21
N ALA A 89 7.95 9.88 1.49
CA ALA A 89 7.29 10.02 0.19
C ALA A 89 5.93 10.73 0.32
N GLU A 90 5.07 10.37 1.31
CA GLU A 90 3.81 11.08 1.55
C GLU A 90 4.04 12.56 1.82
N LYS A 91 5.00 12.92 2.68
CA LYS A 91 5.37 14.32 2.93
C LYS A 91 5.78 15.06 1.65
N ALA A 92 6.56 14.42 0.79
CA ALA A 92 6.99 14.99 -0.47
C ALA A 92 5.81 15.21 -1.44
N TRP A 93 4.90 14.24 -1.56
CA TRP A 93 3.68 14.37 -2.38
C TRP A 93 2.72 15.42 -1.83
N LEU A 94 2.53 15.52 -0.50
CA LEU A 94 1.72 16.55 0.13
C LEU A 94 2.31 17.95 -0.06
N SER A 95 3.64 18.08 0.05
CA SER A 95 4.34 19.35 -0.25
C SER A 95 4.18 19.73 -1.72
N PHE A 96 4.31 18.77 -2.64
CA PHE A 96 4.10 19.00 -4.06
C PHE A 96 2.66 19.43 -4.36
N ARG A 97 1.66 18.77 -3.76
CA ARG A 97 0.25 19.16 -3.83
C ARG A 97 0.03 20.62 -3.39
N LYS A 98 0.56 20.98 -2.22
CA LYS A 98 0.44 22.37 -1.69
C LYS A 98 1.06 23.41 -2.63
N GLN A 99 2.20 23.09 -3.24
CA GLN A 99 2.91 24.01 -4.15
C GLN A 99 2.26 24.14 -5.53
N SER A 100 1.58 23.11 -6.00
CA SER A 100 1.05 23.06 -7.38
C SER A 100 -0.45 23.27 -7.48
N GLY A 101 -1.20 23.11 -6.38
CA GLY A 101 -2.67 23.15 -6.38
C GLY A 101 -3.33 21.91 -7.03
N PHE A 102 -2.55 20.94 -7.51
CA PHE A 102 -3.08 19.76 -8.19
C PHE A 102 -3.89 18.84 -7.28
N ASP A 103 -4.89 18.16 -7.85
CA ASP A 103 -5.65 17.11 -7.16
C ASP A 103 -4.80 15.84 -7.03
N ILE A 104 -4.11 15.72 -5.90
CA ILE A 104 -3.25 14.58 -5.55
C ILE A 104 -3.85 13.84 -4.37
N ASN A 105 -4.20 12.57 -4.59
CA ASN A 105 -4.78 11.69 -3.61
C ASN A 105 -3.76 10.66 -3.13
N ILE A 106 -3.77 10.35 -1.84
CA ILE A 106 -2.90 9.35 -1.23
C ILE A 106 -3.74 8.18 -0.76
N LEU A 107 -3.49 6.98 -1.29
CA LEU A 107 -4.11 5.75 -0.84
C LEU A 107 -3.12 4.95 0.01
N ARG A 108 -3.40 4.81 1.31
CA ARG A 108 -2.64 3.97 2.25
C ARG A 108 -3.14 2.55 2.15
N VAL A 109 -2.53 1.79 1.25
CA VAL A 109 -2.98 0.43 0.90
C VAL A 109 -2.49 -0.57 1.93
N ALA A 110 -3.39 -1.45 2.36
CA ALA A 110 -3.11 -2.58 3.23
C ALA A 110 -2.39 -3.72 2.47
N GLY A 111 -2.17 -4.86 3.12
CA GLY A 111 -1.53 -6.01 2.49
C GLY A 111 -2.35 -6.52 1.30
N ILE A 112 -1.82 -6.41 0.10
CA ILE A 112 -2.51 -6.85 -1.12
C ILE A 112 -2.43 -8.37 -1.24
N TYR A 113 -3.56 -9.01 -1.56
CA TYR A 113 -3.59 -10.42 -1.94
C TYR A 113 -4.34 -10.62 -3.26
N SER A 114 -4.02 -11.72 -3.95
CA SER A 114 -4.63 -12.10 -5.23
C SER A 114 -4.73 -13.62 -5.34
N LYS A 115 -5.35 -14.09 -6.42
CA LYS A 115 -5.35 -15.52 -6.78
C LYS A 115 -3.93 -16.09 -6.90
N GLU A 116 -2.97 -15.30 -7.39
CA GLU A 116 -1.58 -15.71 -7.59
C GLU A 116 -0.73 -15.58 -6.32
N SER A 117 -1.08 -14.65 -5.43
CA SER A 117 -0.30 -14.34 -4.21
C SER A 117 -1.20 -14.27 -2.99
N ASN A 118 -1.30 -15.37 -2.26
CA ASN A 118 -2.15 -15.50 -1.07
C ASN A 118 -1.55 -16.46 -0.03
N VAL A 119 -2.22 -16.58 1.11
CA VAL A 119 -1.76 -17.43 2.22
C VAL A 119 -1.90 -18.91 1.91
N LEU A 120 -2.89 -19.34 1.13
CA LEU A 120 -3.11 -20.75 0.76
C LEU A 120 -1.88 -21.30 0.05
N LYS A 121 -1.39 -20.61 -0.98
CA LYS A 121 -0.17 -20.99 -1.71
C LYS A 121 1.08 -21.04 -0.82
N LYS A 122 1.19 -20.08 0.13
CA LYS A 122 2.34 -20.05 1.06
C LYS A 122 2.33 -21.24 2.01
N ILE A 123 1.16 -21.62 2.51
CA ILE A 123 1.00 -22.75 3.45
C ILE A 123 1.17 -24.09 2.71
N LEU A 124 0.60 -24.27 1.51
CA LEU A 124 0.79 -25.46 0.71
C LEU A 124 2.26 -25.82 0.49
N ASN A 125 3.11 -24.79 0.30
CA ASN A 125 4.52 -25.03 0.03
C ASN A 125 5.36 -25.42 1.25
N LYS A 126 4.92 -25.07 2.48
CA LYS A 126 5.78 -25.22 3.67
C LYS A 126 5.09 -25.73 4.93
N ASN A 127 3.77 -25.77 4.98
CA ASN A 127 2.96 -26.14 6.16
C ASN A 127 3.37 -25.37 7.44
N ILE A 128 3.86 -24.13 7.32
CA ILE A 128 4.34 -23.32 8.44
C ILE A 128 3.66 -21.95 8.47
N TYR A 129 3.55 -21.40 9.68
CA TYR A 129 3.15 -20.01 9.90
C TYR A 129 4.01 -19.35 10.98
N VAL A 130 4.03 -18.02 11.00
CA VAL A 130 4.76 -17.25 12.03
C VAL A 130 3.99 -17.33 13.35
N LYS A 131 4.66 -17.79 14.42
CA LYS A 131 4.06 -18.03 15.74
C LYS A 131 3.50 -16.75 16.38
N GLU A 132 4.22 -15.64 16.23
CA GLU A 132 3.86 -14.35 16.82
C GLU A 132 2.54 -13.82 16.27
N LYS A 133 1.57 -13.65 17.16
CA LYS A 133 0.23 -13.17 16.81
C LYS A 133 0.25 -11.67 16.52
N LYS A 134 0.05 -11.26 15.26
CA LYS A 134 0.01 -9.87 14.81
C LYS A 134 -1.22 -9.61 13.96
N PHE A 135 -1.89 -8.47 14.18
CA PHE A 135 -2.99 -8.02 13.33
C PHE A 135 -2.48 -7.39 12.05
N PHE A 136 -3.09 -7.78 10.94
CA PHE A 136 -2.88 -7.22 9.61
C PHE A 136 -4.21 -6.97 8.92
N SER A 137 -4.37 -5.78 8.36
CA SER A 137 -5.43 -5.50 7.39
C SER A 137 -4.96 -5.87 5.99
N ARG A 138 -5.90 -6.23 5.13
CA ARG A 138 -5.63 -6.72 3.77
C ARG A 138 -6.56 -6.06 2.79
N ILE A 139 -6.33 -6.26 1.52
CA ILE A 139 -7.22 -5.86 0.42
C ILE A 139 -7.00 -6.80 -0.77
N ARG A 140 -8.08 -7.24 -1.39
CA ARG A 140 -8.02 -8.00 -2.62
C ARG A 140 -7.63 -7.08 -3.78
N ILE A 141 -6.81 -7.58 -4.71
CA ILE A 141 -6.28 -6.74 -5.80
C ILE A 141 -7.39 -6.17 -6.70
N GLU A 142 -8.45 -6.94 -6.93
CA GLU A 142 -9.60 -6.51 -7.72
C GLU A 142 -10.35 -5.37 -7.03
N ASP A 143 -10.54 -5.45 -5.70
CA ASP A 143 -11.19 -4.40 -4.92
C ASP A 143 -10.33 -3.13 -4.89
N LEU A 144 -9.00 -3.28 -4.79
CA LEU A 144 -8.06 -2.16 -4.91
C LEU A 144 -8.21 -1.47 -6.28
N ALA A 145 -8.34 -2.22 -7.36
CA ALA A 145 -8.54 -1.65 -8.71
C ALA A 145 -9.85 -0.85 -8.80
N ILE A 146 -10.95 -1.36 -8.21
CA ILE A 146 -12.23 -0.66 -8.14
C ILE A 146 -12.09 0.63 -7.34
N ILE A 147 -11.40 0.59 -6.19
CA ILE A 147 -11.18 1.77 -5.33
C ILE A 147 -10.35 2.82 -6.06
N ILE A 148 -9.30 2.44 -6.77
CA ILE A 148 -8.49 3.35 -7.60
C ILE A 148 -9.37 4.01 -8.66
N LYS A 149 -10.16 3.23 -9.40
CA LYS A 149 -11.10 3.75 -10.41
C LYS A 149 -12.09 4.74 -9.77
N LYS A 150 -12.74 4.37 -8.68
CA LYS A 150 -13.67 5.27 -7.97
C LYS A 150 -12.99 6.53 -7.45
N THR A 151 -11.73 6.45 -7.02
CA THR A 151 -10.96 7.62 -6.58
C THR A 151 -10.69 8.58 -7.75
N PHE A 152 -10.32 8.08 -8.92
CA PHE A 152 -10.13 8.91 -10.11
C PHE A 152 -11.40 9.68 -10.51
N PHE A 153 -12.54 9.02 -10.47
CA PHE A 153 -13.83 9.60 -10.90
C PHE A 153 -14.64 10.23 -9.76
N SER A 154 -14.10 10.29 -8.55
CA SER A 154 -14.76 10.98 -7.42
C SER A 154 -14.76 12.50 -7.63
N SER A 155 -15.86 13.16 -7.26
CA SER A 155 -15.93 14.63 -7.14
C SER A 155 -15.10 15.15 -5.95
N LYS A 156 -14.75 14.29 -4.98
CA LYS A 156 -13.86 14.65 -3.87
C LYS A 156 -12.43 14.73 -4.36
N SER A 157 -11.73 15.76 -3.94
CA SER A 157 -10.33 16.02 -4.30
C SER A 157 -9.38 15.85 -3.13
N SER A 158 -8.11 15.65 -3.44
CA SER A 158 -6.99 15.73 -2.49
C SER A 158 -7.17 14.89 -1.21
N MET A 159 -7.72 13.68 -1.37
CA MET A 159 -8.02 12.77 -0.26
C MET A 159 -6.77 12.02 0.23
N ILE A 160 -6.76 11.73 1.53
CA ILE A 160 -5.95 10.64 2.09
C ILE A 160 -6.94 9.57 2.55
N LEU A 161 -6.77 8.32 2.09
CA LEU A 161 -7.67 7.22 2.39
C LEU A 161 -6.91 5.96 2.78
N ASN A 162 -7.38 5.30 3.81
CA ASN A 162 -7.00 3.93 4.10
C ASN A 162 -7.74 2.98 3.15
N VAL A 163 -7.01 2.06 2.55
CA VAL A 163 -7.57 1.07 1.63
C VAL A 163 -7.34 -0.32 2.18
N SER A 164 -8.38 -0.89 2.77
CA SER A 164 -8.41 -2.25 3.33
C SER A 164 -9.79 -2.84 3.22
N ASP A 165 -9.89 -4.17 3.37
CA ASP A 165 -11.14 -4.86 3.64
C ASP A 165 -11.66 -4.59 5.06
N ASP A 166 -12.80 -5.20 5.41
CA ASP A 166 -13.51 -4.97 6.67
C ASP A 166 -12.99 -5.84 7.82
N GLN A 167 -12.16 -6.86 7.54
CA GLN A 167 -11.75 -7.86 8.53
C GLN A 167 -10.24 -7.88 8.80
N PRO A 168 -9.72 -6.94 9.61
CA PRO A 168 -8.35 -7.10 10.09
C PRO A 168 -8.26 -8.35 10.95
N SER A 169 -7.40 -9.29 10.54
CA SER A 169 -7.23 -10.58 11.18
C SER A 169 -5.78 -10.82 11.56
N THR A 170 -5.55 -11.66 12.55
CA THR A 170 -4.18 -12.07 12.86
C THR A 170 -3.63 -13.03 11.81
N ASN A 171 -2.32 -13.05 11.66
CA ASN A 171 -1.66 -14.01 10.79
C ASN A 171 -1.94 -15.46 11.21
N VAL A 172 -2.13 -15.71 12.51
CA VAL A 172 -2.42 -17.04 13.07
C VAL A 172 -3.81 -17.50 12.66
N GLU A 173 -4.83 -16.64 12.82
CA GLU A 173 -6.21 -16.93 12.41
C GLU A 173 -6.29 -17.24 10.90
N VAL A 174 -5.67 -16.41 10.09
CA VAL A 174 -5.66 -16.61 8.63
C VAL A 174 -4.91 -17.89 8.24
N ALA A 175 -3.80 -18.22 8.91
CA ALA A 175 -3.07 -19.45 8.64
C ALA A 175 -3.87 -20.69 9.00
N LYS A 176 -4.52 -20.70 10.18
CA LYS A 176 -5.38 -21.80 10.61
C LYS A 176 -6.59 -21.99 9.68
N TYR A 177 -7.25 -20.90 9.32
CA TYR A 177 -8.37 -20.93 8.36
C TYR A 177 -7.93 -21.51 7.01
N ALA A 178 -6.77 -21.06 6.49
CA ALA A 178 -6.21 -21.57 5.24
C ALA A 178 -5.87 -23.07 5.34
N ALA A 179 -5.31 -23.53 6.45
CA ALA A 179 -5.01 -24.95 6.67
C ALA A 179 -6.29 -25.81 6.68
N ASN A 180 -7.35 -25.33 7.31
CA ASN A 180 -8.65 -26.01 7.29
C ASN A 180 -9.22 -26.13 5.88
N LEU A 181 -9.19 -25.05 5.09
CA LEU A 181 -9.63 -25.07 3.69
C LEU A 181 -8.82 -26.06 2.83
N LEU A 182 -7.53 -26.17 3.11
CA LEU A 182 -6.63 -27.09 2.42
C LEU A 182 -6.66 -28.53 2.98
N LYS A 183 -7.46 -28.80 4.03
CA LYS A 183 -7.54 -30.08 4.72
C LYS A 183 -6.15 -30.60 5.16
N LEU A 184 -5.27 -29.70 5.59
CA LEU A 184 -3.92 -30.08 6.00
C LEU A 184 -3.94 -30.84 7.33
N LYS A 185 -3.27 -31.99 7.39
CA LYS A 185 -3.11 -32.79 8.60
C LYS A 185 -2.26 -32.08 9.66
N TYR A 186 -1.24 -31.31 9.23
CA TYR A 186 -0.30 -30.62 10.12
C TYR A 186 -0.03 -29.18 9.66
N LEU A 187 0.06 -28.27 10.62
CA LEU A 187 0.45 -26.88 10.43
C LEU A 187 1.36 -26.42 11.57
N TYR A 188 2.62 -26.10 11.25
CA TYR A 188 3.67 -25.85 12.26
C TYR A 188 3.85 -24.37 12.55
N ALA A 189 3.89 -24.01 13.84
CA ALA A 189 4.21 -22.66 14.31
C ALA A 189 5.72 -22.47 14.35
N VAL A 190 6.23 -21.44 13.66
CA VAL A 190 7.66 -21.12 13.60
C VAL A 190 7.89 -19.73 14.15
N PRO A 191 8.77 -19.52 15.15
CA PRO A 191 9.06 -18.18 15.65
C PRO A 191 9.74 -17.32 14.58
N ILE A 192 9.44 -16.01 14.58
CA ILE A 192 9.95 -15.06 13.58
C ILE A 192 11.48 -15.01 13.54
N SER A 193 12.14 -15.32 14.65
CA SER A 193 13.61 -15.38 14.74
C SER A 193 14.24 -16.37 13.76
N LYS A 194 13.56 -17.51 13.49
CA LYS A 194 14.04 -18.56 12.56
C LYS A 194 13.91 -18.18 11.07
N PHE A 195 13.19 -17.13 10.73
CA PHE A 195 13.08 -16.68 9.34
C PHE A 195 14.36 -15.94 8.91
N LYS A 196 15.00 -16.36 7.82
CA LYS A 196 16.20 -15.68 7.28
C LYS A 196 15.89 -14.35 6.61
N ASN A 197 14.68 -14.21 6.03
CA ASN A 197 14.28 -13.02 5.27
C ASN A 197 14.06 -11.81 6.18
N LYS A 198 14.94 -10.80 6.06
CA LYS A 198 14.88 -9.53 6.81
C LYS A 198 13.57 -8.77 6.59
N MET A 199 12.99 -8.83 5.37
CA MET A 199 11.72 -8.16 5.07
C MET A 199 10.56 -8.74 5.87
N ILE A 200 10.52 -10.06 6.03
CA ILE A 200 9.50 -10.72 6.86
C ILE A 200 9.65 -10.27 8.31
N LYS A 201 10.89 -10.28 8.85
CA LYS A 201 11.13 -9.80 10.22
C LYS A 201 10.68 -8.36 10.43
N GLU A 202 10.99 -7.46 9.49
CA GLU A 202 10.53 -6.06 9.54
C GLU A 202 9.00 -5.96 9.50
N PHE A 203 8.34 -6.73 8.65
CA PHE A 203 6.87 -6.73 8.52
C PHE A 203 6.17 -7.13 9.84
N TYR A 204 6.73 -8.09 10.57
CA TYR A 204 6.16 -8.57 11.85
C TYR A 204 6.50 -7.69 13.07
N LYS A 205 7.27 -6.59 12.92
CA LYS A 205 7.45 -5.59 13.99
C LYS A 205 6.18 -4.80 14.28
N ASP A 206 5.30 -4.66 13.30
CA ASP A 206 4.08 -3.87 13.36
C ASP A 206 2.85 -4.75 13.63
N SER A 207 1.90 -4.21 14.40
CA SER A 207 0.57 -4.81 14.62
C SER A 207 -0.44 -3.69 14.72
N LYS A 208 -1.47 -3.70 13.86
CA LYS A 208 -2.54 -2.69 13.83
C LYS A 208 -3.75 -3.18 13.04
N LYS A 209 -4.91 -2.64 13.37
CA LYS A 209 -6.15 -2.76 12.60
C LYS A 209 -6.39 -1.45 11.87
N VAL A 210 -6.70 -1.48 10.60
CA VAL A 210 -6.85 -0.27 9.76
C VAL A 210 -8.32 -0.03 9.47
N SER A 211 -8.84 1.13 9.89
CA SER A 211 -10.21 1.54 9.57
C SER A 211 -10.29 2.05 8.13
N ASN A 212 -11.26 1.53 7.39
CA ASN A 212 -11.58 1.92 6.01
C ASN A 212 -12.84 2.80 5.90
N ASN A 213 -13.39 3.24 7.03
CA ASN A 213 -14.67 3.98 7.09
C ASN A 213 -14.67 5.23 6.21
N ASN A 214 -13.58 6.00 6.20
CA ASN A 214 -13.47 7.19 5.36
C ASN A 214 -13.50 6.85 3.87
N MET A 215 -12.84 5.77 3.46
CA MET A 215 -12.87 5.27 2.09
C MET A 215 -14.30 4.91 1.68
N LYS A 216 -14.99 4.09 2.49
CA LYS A 216 -16.37 3.67 2.24
C LYS A 216 -17.31 4.88 2.11
N LYS A 217 -17.24 5.81 3.06
CA LYS A 217 -18.07 7.03 3.07
C LYS A 217 -17.79 7.93 1.87
N LYS A 218 -16.51 8.22 1.58
CA LYS A 218 -16.15 9.19 0.53
C LYS A 218 -16.33 8.65 -0.89
N LEU A 219 -16.12 7.34 -1.09
CA LEU A 219 -16.22 6.70 -2.40
C LEU A 219 -17.55 5.95 -2.61
N LYS A 220 -18.46 5.98 -1.62
CA LYS A 220 -19.76 5.29 -1.65
C LYS A 220 -19.57 3.80 -2.00
N ILE A 221 -18.70 3.13 -1.22
CA ILE A 221 -18.42 1.69 -1.30
C ILE A 221 -19.09 1.02 -0.10
N LYS A 222 -19.72 -0.13 -0.34
CA LYS A 222 -20.30 -1.00 0.70
C LYS A 222 -19.24 -1.94 1.28
#